data_4973fc0cff8a827541bde0ec36cebe4d
#
_entry.id   4973fc0cff8a827541bde0ec36cebe4d
#
_cell.length_a   1.000
_cell.length_b   1.000
_cell.length_c   1.000
_cell.angle_alpha   90.00
_cell.angle_beta   90.00
_cell.angle_gamma   90.00
#
_symmetry.space_group_name_H-M   'P 1'
#
loop_
_entity.id
_entity.type
_entity.pdbx_description
1 polymer ?
#
loop_
_entity_poly.entity_id
_entity_poly.type
_entity_poly.pdbx_seq_one_letter_code
_entity_poly.pdbx_strand_id
1 'polypeptide(L)'
;VLTFQVYLALPLQAALLTDDKKSETALVTSIFVVSGLVAIAGQVRLTGWLSARFGPSRSLVLGMLVIGTAFVPLVLLPTAASAGQLAAIAALLFSAALLAVGTIATFPFEMDTVVRLADNRLVATQYGLYNTIVGIGILAGNLLTGSVFGYSQRRGVPSLLWVSLVVVGLVCAAALFALRRAGLLDRGREVAPAARA
;
A
#
# COMPACT_ATOMS: atom_id res chain seq x y z
N VAL A 1 6.22 2.83 0.71
CA VAL A 1 6.47 3.03 -0.74
C VAL A 1 5.25 2.70 -1.56
N LEU A 2 4.73 1.47 -1.52
CA LEU A 2 3.59 1.05 -2.35
C LEU A 2 2.34 1.91 -2.12
N THR A 3 2.04 2.27 -0.88
CA THR A 3 0.92 3.14 -0.52
C THR A 3 1.04 4.52 -1.19
N PHE A 4 2.26 5.05 -1.31
CA PHE A 4 2.51 6.34 -1.93
C PHE A 4 2.32 6.34 -3.46
N GLN A 5 2.14 5.18 -4.09
CA GLN A 5 1.85 5.11 -5.52
C GLN A 5 0.46 5.68 -5.87
N VAL A 6 -0.42 5.86 -4.89
CA VAL A 6 -1.67 6.63 -5.09
C VAL A 6 -1.40 8.07 -5.49
N TYR A 7 -0.25 8.64 -5.10
CA TYR A 7 0.15 10.01 -5.42
C TYR A 7 1.04 10.12 -6.67
N LEU A 8 1.57 9.02 -7.18
CA LEU A 8 2.47 9.02 -8.33
C LEU A 8 1.96 8.14 -9.47
N ALA A 9 1.95 6.84 -9.30
CA ALA A 9 1.67 5.90 -10.39
C ALA A 9 0.21 5.95 -10.86
N LEU A 10 -0.76 6.07 -9.95
CA LEU A 10 -2.17 6.14 -10.34
C LEU A 10 -2.52 7.45 -11.07
N PRO A 11 -2.08 8.65 -10.65
CA PRO A 11 -2.25 9.87 -11.44
C PRO A 11 -1.56 9.82 -12.80
N LEU A 12 -0.34 9.25 -12.89
CA LEU A 12 0.32 9.03 -14.18
C LEU A 12 -0.50 8.15 -15.12
N GLN A 13 -1.14 7.11 -14.59
CA GLN A 13 -2.04 6.27 -15.37
C GLN A 13 -3.30 7.01 -15.79
N ALA A 14 -3.87 7.85 -14.92
CA ALA A 14 -5.03 8.66 -15.26
C ALA A 14 -4.74 9.61 -16.43
N ALA A 15 -3.55 10.22 -16.45
CA ALA A 15 -3.09 11.07 -17.54
C ALA A 15 -2.95 10.31 -18.88
N LEU A 16 -2.62 9.02 -18.85
CA LEU A 16 -2.54 8.18 -20.07
C LEU A 16 -3.89 7.69 -20.58
N LEU A 17 -4.94 7.75 -19.77
CA LEU A 17 -6.28 7.28 -20.13
C LEU A 17 -7.14 8.38 -20.75
N THR A 18 -6.74 9.64 -20.65
CA THR A 18 -7.52 10.79 -21.09
C THR A 18 -6.64 11.85 -21.76
N ASP A 19 -7.10 12.36 -22.90
CA ASP A 19 -6.42 13.42 -23.64
C ASP A 19 -6.84 14.83 -23.18
N ASP A 20 -7.95 14.93 -22.44
CA ASP A 20 -8.49 16.22 -21.96
C ASP A 20 -8.13 16.46 -20.49
N LYS A 21 -7.52 17.62 -20.21
CA LYS A 21 -7.11 18.03 -18.85
C LYS A 21 -8.24 18.04 -17.82
N LYS A 22 -9.48 18.34 -18.23
CA LYS A 22 -10.63 18.32 -17.31
C LYS A 22 -10.96 16.91 -16.88
N SER A 23 -10.94 15.98 -17.82
CA SER A 23 -11.18 14.55 -17.56
C SER A 23 -10.05 13.91 -16.75
N GLU A 24 -8.80 14.29 -17.01
CA GLU A 24 -7.63 13.90 -16.19
C GLU A 24 -7.80 14.36 -14.74
N THR A 25 -8.10 15.66 -14.54
CA THR A 25 -8.31 16.21 -13.20
C THR A 25 -9.47 15.54 -12.48
N ALA A 26 -10.58 15.25 -13.18
CA ALA A 26 -11.71 14.55 -12.61
C ALA A 26 -11.37 13.09 -12.20
N LEU A 27 -10.57 12.37 -13.00
CA LEU A 27 -10.10 11.03 -12.67
C LEU A 27 -9.16 11.04 -11.45
N VAL A 28 -8.20 11.94 -11.43
CA VAL A 28 -7.29 12.08 -10.28
C VAL A 28 -8.08 12.42 -9.02
N THR A 29 -9.01 13.36 -9.11
CA THR A 29 -9.91 13.69 -7.99
C THR A 29 -10.71 12.47 -7.53
N SER A 30 -11.24 11.68 -8.47
CA SER A 30 -12.00 10.47 -8.18
C SER A 30 -11.17 9.41 -7.44
N ILE A 31 -9.88 9.26 -7.76
CA ILE A 31 -8.96 8.37 -7.05
C ILE A 31 -8.89 8.76 -5.56
N PHE A 32 -8.72 10.06 -5.27
CA PHE A 32 -8.65 10.55 -3.89
C PHE A 32 -9.98 10.46 -3.15
N VAL A 33 -11.08 10.78 -3.84
CA VAL A 33 -12.44 10.66 -3.28
C VAL A 33 -12.75 9.20 -2.91
N VAL A 34 -12.50 8.25 -3.81
CA VAL A 34 -12.70 6.82 -3.56
C VAL A 34 -11.83 6.35 -2.41
N SER A 35 -10.54 6.69 -2.42
CA SER A 35 -9.61 6.31 -1.35
C SER A 35 -10.04 6.90 -0.01
N GLY A 36 -10.47 8.16 0.03
CA GLY A 36 -10.95 8.84 1.23
C GLY A 36 -12.25 8.25 1.77
N LEU A 37 -13.22 7.95 0.91
CA LEU A 37 -14.48 7.32 1.31
C LEU A 37 -14.24 5.92 1.89
N VAL A 38 -13.39 5.12 1.25
CA VAL A 38 -12.98 3.80 1.75
C VAL A 38 -12.28 3.95 3.11
N ALA A 39 -11.41 4.95 3.27
CA ALA A 39 -10.74 5.20 4.54
C ALA A 39 -11.74 5.57 5.64
N ILE A 40 -12.62 6.51 5.41
CA ILE A 40 -13.62 6.96 6.40
C ILE A 40 -14.57 5.80 6.78
N ALA A 41 -15.09 5.06 5.80
CA ALA A 41 -16.04 3.98 6.04
C ALA A 41 -15.39 2.75 6.69
N GLY A 42 -14.13 2.47 6.33
CA GLY A 42 -13.43 1.22 6.67
C GLY A 42 -12.56 1.29 7.91
N GLN A 43 -11.98 2.44 8.25
CA GLN A 43 -10.89 2.54 9.20
C GLN A 43 -11.21 1.90 10.57
N VAL A 44 -12.31 2.26 11.20
CA VAL A 44 -12.68 1.73 12.52
C VAL A 44 -13.15 0.28 12.44
N ARG A 45 -14.04 -0.04 11.49
CA ARG A 45 -14.64 -1.36 11.37
C ARG A 45 -13.64 -2.42 10.91
N LEU A 46 -12.88 -2.11 9.87
CA LEU A 46 -11.92 -3.05 9.28
C LEU A 46 -10.76 -3.32 10.24
N THR A 47 -10.20 -2.27 10.86
CA THR A 47 -9.11 -2.42 11.83
C THR A 47 -9.56 -3.20 13.06
N GLY A 48 -10.74 -2.90 13.62
CA GLY A 48 -11.30 -3.63 14.75
C GLY A 48 -11.58 -5.10 14.42
N TRP A 49 -12.18 -5.38 13.26
CA TRP A 49 -12.44 -6.74 12.81
C TRP A 49 -11.16 -7.55 12.57
N LEU A 50 -10.16 -6.95 11.89
CA LEU A 50 -8.87 -7.59 11.65
C LEU A 50 -8.14 -7.89 12.96
N SER A 51 -8.11 -6.94 13.89
CA SER A 51 -7.49 -7.12 15.20
C SER A 51 -8.13 -8.25 16.00
N ALA A 52 -9.47 -8.30 16.03
CA ALA A 52 -10.23 -9.33 16.76
C ALA A 52 -10.10 -10.71 16.11
N ARG A 53 -10.05 -10.80 14.77
CA ARG A 53 -10.09 -12.10 14.06
C ARG A 53 -8.72 -12.71 13.85
N PHE A 54 -7.72 -11.93 13.52
CA PHE A 54 -6.39 -12.41 13.08
C PHE A 54 -5.25 -11.98 14.01
N GLY A 55 -5.47 -10.97 14.83
CA GLY A 55 -4.44 -10.36 15.65
C GLY A 55 -3.47 -9.46 14.84
N PRO A 56 -2.63 -8.64 15.53
CA PRO A 56 -1.83 -7.59 14.88
C PRO A 56 -0.86 -8.12 13.82
N SER A 57 -0.06 -9.14 14.14
CA SER A 57 0.99 -9.67 13.24
C SER A 57 0.43 -10.29 11.96
N ARG A 58 -0.75 -10.95 12.04
CA ARG A 58 -1.40 -11.51 10.84
C ARG A 58 -2.06 -10.43 10.02
N SER A 59 -2.68 -9.45 10.67
CA SER A 59 -3.33 -8.32 10.00
C SER A 59 -2.33 -7.50 9.21
N LEU A 60 -1.10 -7.32 9.71
CA LEU A 60 -0.02 -6.65 9.00
C LEU A 60 0.35 -7.40 7.70
N VAL A 61 0.51 -8.73 7.76
CA VAL A 61 0.80 -9.55 6.57
C VAL A 61 -0.35 -9.50 5.57
N LEU A 62 -1.60 -9.63 6.04
CA LEU A 62 -2.79 -9.56 5.18
C LEU A 62 -2.94 -8.19 4.51
N GLY A 63 -2.75 -7.11 5.27
CA GLY A 63 -2.77 -5.76 4.73
C GLY A 63 -1.71 -5.56 3.64
N MET A 64 -0.49 -6.06 3.87
CA MET A 64 0.59 -5.99 2.88
C MET A 64 0.30 -6.81 1.62
N LEU A 65 -0.35 -7.99 1.75
CA LEU A 65 -0.82 -8.76 0.60
C LEU A 65 -1.88 -8.00 -0.19
N VAL A 66 -2.84 -7.35 0.48
CA VAL A 66 -3.85 -6.51 -0.19
C VAL A 66 -3.19 -5.35 -0.93
N ILE A 67 -2.22 -4.66 -0.32
CA ILE A 67 -1.45 -3.58 -0.99
C ILE A 67 -0.71 -4.13 -2.22
N GLY A 68 -0.03 -5.27 -2.10
CA GLY A 68 0.70 -5.88 -3.22
C GLY A 68 -0.21 -6.29 -4.37
N THR A 69 -1.39 -6.84 -4.08
CA THR A 69 -2.36 -7.26 -5.09
C THR A 69 -3.22 -6.12 -5.62
N ALA A 70 -3.19 -4.94 -5.01
CA ALA A 70 -3.97 -3.77 -5.44
C ALA A 70 -3.67 -3.31 -6.88
N PHE A 71 -2.48 -3.62 -7.39
CA PHE A 71 -2.07 -3.26 -8.75
C PHE A 71 -2.39 -4.32 -9.81
N VAL A 72 -2.91 -5.49 -9.42
CA VAL A 72 -3.27 -6.59 -10.35
C VAL A 72 -4.31 -6.14 -11.39
N PRO A 73 -5.37 -5.39 -11.07
CA PRO A 73 -6.31 -4.91 -12.08
C PRO A 73 -5.63 -4.09 -13.19
N LEU A 74 -4.59 -3.31 -12.86
CA LEU A 74 -3.84 -2.50 -13.81
C LEU A 74 -2.83 -3.33 -14.61
N VAL A 75 -2.41 -4.50 -14.11
CA VAL A 75 -1.64 -5.48 -14.91
C VAL A 75 -2.52 -6.07 -16.02
N LEU A 76 -3.77 -6.39 -15.69
CA LEU A 76 -4.72 -7.03 -16.61
C LEU A 76 -5.29 -6.04 -17.63
N LEU A 77 -5.50 -4.79 -17.24
CA LEU A 77 -6.12 -3.73 -18.04
C LEU A 77 -5.24 -2.46 -18.05
N PRO A 78 -4.03 -2.54 -18.63
CA PRO A 78 -3.07 -1.44 -18.52
C PRO A 78 -3.40 -0.23 -19.40
N THR A 79 -4.23 -0.42 -20.44
CA THR A 79 -4.59 0.64 -21.40
C THR A 79 -6.05 0.59 -21.81
N ALA A 80 -6.60 1.71 -22.26
CA ALA A 80 -7.95 1.77 -22.82
C ALA A 80 -8.12 0.88 -24.08
N ALA A 81 -7.03 0.64 -24.81
CA ALA A 81 -7.03 -0.22 -26.00
C ALA A 81 -7.29 -1.70 -25.68
N SER A 82 -6.99 -2.16 -24.47
CA SER A 82 -7.11 -3.58 -24.10
C SER A 82 -8.55 -4.03 -23.78
N ALA A 83 -9.38 -3.14 -23.23
CA ALA A 83 -10.75 -3.50 -22.82
C ALA A 83 -11.74 -2.32 -22.87
N GLY A 84 -11.36 -1.22 -23.50
CA GLY A 84 -12.15 0.01 -23.55
C GLY A 84 -11.86 0.96 -22.37
N GLN A 85 -12.10 2.24 -22.59
CA GLN A 85 -11.78 3.32 -21.65
C GLN A 85 -12.49 3.13 -20.29
N LEU A 86 -13.74 2.72 -20.31
CA LEU A 86 -14.55 2.56 -19.09
C LEU A 86 -13.99 1.45 -18.18
N ALA A 87 -13.56 0.34 -18.77
CA ALA A 87 -12.96 -0.77 -18.02
C ALA A 87 -11.60 -0.38 -17.43
N ALA A 88 -10.78 0.39 -18.15
CA ALA A 88 -9.51 0.89 -17.65
C ALA A 88 -9.69 1.89 -16.50
N ILE A 89 -10.69 2.77 -16.58
CA ILE A 89 -11.06 3.68 -15.49
C ILE A 89 -11.56 2.89 -14.27
N ALA A 90 -12.42 1.90 -14.47
CA ALA A 90 -12.91 1.05 -13.39
C ALA A 90 -11.76 0.29 -12.70
N ALA A 91 -10.80 -0.26 -13.46
CA ALA A 91 -9.62 -0.91 -12.93
C ALA A 91 -8.76 0.06 -12.10
N LEU A 92 -8.58 1.30 -12.57
CA LEU A 92 -7.85 2.34 -11.86
C LEU A 92 -8.49 2.68 -10.51
N LEU A 93 -9.80 2.95 -10.49
CA LEU A 93 -10.53 3.27 -9.27
C LEU A 93 -10.61 2.08 -8.30
N PHE A 94 -10.75 0.87 -8.84
CA PHE A 94 -10.73 -0.35 -8.02
C PHE A 94 -9.36 -0.60 -7.39
N SER A 95 -8.28 -0.35 -8.12
CA SER A 95 -6.92 -0.40 -7.58
C SER A 95 -6.71 0.64 -6.47
N ALA A 96 -7.23 1.86 -6.63
CA ALA A 96 -7.20 2.89 -5.60
C ALA A 96 -7.96 2.46 -4.33
N ALA A 97 -9.15 1.87 -4.49
CA ALA A 97 -9.94 1.34 -3.37
C ALA A 97 -9.21 0.20 -2.63
N LEU A 98 -8.63 -0.78 -3.37
CA LEU A 98 -7.85 -1.86 -2.78
C LEU A 98 -6.61 -1.34 -2.05
N LEU A 99 -5.94 -0.35 -2.61
CA LEU A 99 -4.78 0.28 -1.99
C LEU A 99 -5.17 0.97 -0.67
N ALA A 100 -6.31 1.67 -0.64
CA ALA A 100 -6.86 2.27 0.56
C ALA A 100 -7.21 1.22 1.63
N VAL A 101 -7.89 0.12 1.25
CA VAL A 101 -8.20 -1.00 2.16
C VAL A 101 -6.92 -1.60 2.75
N GLY A 102 -5.92 -1.87 1.91
CA GLY A 102 -4.64 -2.41 2.37
C GLY A 102 -3.90 -1.47 3.32
N THR A 103 -3.93 -0.16 3.06
CA THR A 103 -3.34 0.87 3.92
C THR A 103 -4.02 0.91 5.29
N ILE A 104 -5.35 0.91 5.33
CA ILE A 104 -6.14 0.85 6.58
C ILE A 104 -5.81 -0.42 7.37
N ALA A 105 -5.66 -1.54 6.66
CA ALA A 105 -5.34 -2.82 7.27
C ALA A 105 -3.87 -2.92 7.76
N THR A 106 -2.97 -2.08 7.28
CA THR A 106 -1.53 -2.16 7.60
C THR A 106 -1.12 -1.10 8.61
N PHE A 107 -1.46 0.16 8.37
CA PHE A 107 -0.91 1.31 9.08
C PHE A 107 -1.07 1.28 10.61
N PRO A 108 -2.25 0.94 11.19
CA PRO A 108 -2.40 0.89 12.65
C PRO A 108 -1.51 -0.17 13.30
N PHE A 109 -1.35 -1.32 12.65
CA PHE A 109 -0.54 -2.43 13.17
C PHE A 109 0.97 -2.18 12.98
N GLU A 110 1.34 -1.43 11.96
CA GLU A 110 2.72 -0.95 11.75
C GLU A 110 3.12 -0.01 12.88
N MET A 111 2.28 0.97 13.21
CA MET A 111 2.52 1.89 14.32
C MET A 111 2.58 1.18 15.69
N ASP A 112 1.65 0.26 15.94
CA ASP A 112 1.65 -0.56 17.15
C ASP A 112 2.94 -1.40 17.26
N THR A 113 3.43 -1.94 16.15
CA THR A 113 4.68 -2.71 16.10
C THR A 113 5.89 -1.86 16.45
N VAL A 114 5.97 -0.61 15.94
CA VAL A 114 7.06 0.33 16.26
C VAL A 114 7.08 0.63 17.76
N VAL A 115 5.92 0.91 18.38
CA VAL A 115 5.83 1.18 19.81
C VAL A 115 6.24 -0.02 20.66
N ARG A 116 5.83 -1.22 20.27
CA ARG A 116 6.20 -2.47 20.97
C ARG A 116 7.69 -2.76 20.91
N LEU A 117 8.31 -2.57 19.75
CA LEU A 117 9.75 -2.76 19.57
C LEU A 117 10.58 -1.75 20.37
N ALA A 118 10.01 -0.57 20.67
CA ALA A 118 10.63 0.45 21.50
C ALA A 118 10.60 0.13 23.00
N ASP A 119 9.95 -0.95 23.43
CA ASP A 119 9.75 -1.34 24.84
C ASP A 119 9.29 -0.16 25.73
N ASN A 120 8.42 0.68 25.20
CA ASN A 120 7.94 1.94 25.79
C ASN A 120 9.05 2.95 26.19
N ARG A 121 10.30 2.72 25.74
CA ARG A 121 11.44 3.62 25.98
C ARG A 121 11.81 4.34 24.68
N LEU A 122 12.08 5.64 24.78
CA LEU A 122 12.50 6.47 23.65
C LEU A 122 11.58 6.36 22.41
N VAL A 123 10.26 6.26 22.64
CA VAL A 123 9.25 6.09 21.58
C VAL A 123 9.39 7.16 20.50
N ALA A 124 9.62 8.42 20.89
CA ALA A 124 9.82 9.52 19.95
C ALA A 124 11.03 9.31 19.02
N THR A 125 12.14 8.80 19.58
CA THR A 125 13.35 8.48 18.80
C THR A 125 13.09 7.35 17.81
N GLN A 126 12.37 6.30 18.23
CA GLN A 126 12.00 5.18 17.35
C GLN A 126 11.07 5.63 16.22
N TYR A 127 10.10 6.51 16.50
CA TYR A 127 9.27 7.11 15.45
C TYR A 127 10.09 7.98 14.49
N GLY A 128 11.07 8.73 15.01
CA GLY A 128 11.99 9.51 14.18
C GLY A 128 12.81 8.63 13.23
N LEU A 129 13.39 7.55 13.76
CA LEU A 129 14.13 6.57 12.95
C LEU A 129 13.23 5.89 11.91
N TYR A 130 12.05 5.43 12.33
CA TYR A 130 11.05 4.84 11.43
C TYR A 130 10.71 5.80 10.28
N ASN A 131 10.36 7.06 10.58
CA ASN A 131 10.00 8.04 9.55
C ASN A 131 11.18 8.37 8.62
N THR A 132 12.41 8.38 9.13
CA THR A 132 13.61 8.57 8.29
C THR A 132 13.76 7.42 7.29
N ILE A 133 13.66 6.17 7.76
CA ILE A 133 13.73 4.98 6.89
C ILE A 133 12.58 4.99 5.86
N VAL A 134 11.36 5.32 6.29
CA VAL A 134 10.21 5.45 5.41
C VAL A 134 10.44 6.53 4.36
N GLY A 135 10.95 7.70 4.74
CA GLY A 135 11.27 8.80 3.82
C GLY A 135 12.29 8.40 2.76
N ILE A 136 13.38 7.76 3.16
CA ILE A 136 14.39 7.21 2.23
C ILE A 136 13.75 6.17 1.30
N GLY A 137 12.93 5.28 1.85
CA GLY A 137 12.21 4.27 1.08
C GLY A 137 11.24 4.87 0.05
N ILE A 138 10.52 5.94 0.42
CA ILE A 138 9.62 6.66 -0.49
C ILE A 138 10.42 7.31 -1.62
N LEU A 139 11.50 8.01 -1.30
CA LEU A 139 12.36 8.64 -2.30
C LEU A 139 12.90 7.62 -3.30
N ALA A 140 13.55 6.56 -2.81
CA ALA A 140 14.09 5.49 -3.64
C ALA A 140 12.98 4.80 -4.47
N GLY A 141 11.84 4.51 -3.86
CA GLY A 141 10.70 3.88 -4.52
C GLY A 141 10.10 4.75 -5.63
N ASN A 142 9.99 6.05 -5.42
CA ASN A 142 9.48 6.97 -6.44
C ASN A 142 10.46 7.13 -7.62
N LEU A 143 11.77 7.18 -7.34
CA LEU A 143 12.79 7.19 -8.39
C LEU A 143 12.77 5.91 -9.23
N LEU A 144 12.67 4.76 -8.59
CA LEU A 144 12.54 3.47 -9.27
C LEU A 144 11.24 3.39 -10.08
N THR A 145 10.11 3.80 -9.51
CA THR A 145 8.82 3.83 -10.20
C THR A 145 8.87 4.71 -11.44
N GLY A 146 9.43 5.93 -11.32
CA GLY A 146 9.59 6.84 -12.45
C GLY A 146 10.51 6.28 -13.53
N SER A 147 11.61 5.63 -13.14
CA SER A 147 12.55 4.98 -14.08
C SER A 147 11.91 3.82 -14.82
N VAL A 148 11.20 2.94 -14.09
CA VAL A 148 10.47 1.80 -14.68
C VAL A 148 9.34 2.30 -15.59
N PHE A 149 8.62 3.35 -15.19
CA PHE A 149 7.59 3.96 -16.01
C PHE A 149 8.17 4.49 -17.34
N GLY A 150 9.24 5.28 -17.29
CA GLY A 150 9.90 5.79 -18.49
C GLY A 150 10.43 4.65 -19.39
N TYR A 151 10.99 3.59 -18.81
CA TYR A 151 11.44 2.42 -19.55
C TYR A 151 10.27 1.66 -20.19
N SER A 152 9.18 1.46 -19.46
CA SER A 152 7.99 0.77 -19.94
C SER A 152 7.34 1.48 -21.13
N GLN A 153 7.29 2.80 -21.10
CA GLN A 153 6.78 3.63 -22.19
C GLN A 153 7.66 3.51 -23.45
N ARG A 154 8.99 3.58 -23.30
CA ARG A 154 9.93 3.44 -24.42
C ARG A 154 9.88 2.07 -25.10
N ARG A 155 9.55 1.03 -24.33
CA ARG A 155 9.45 -0.36 -24.83
C ARG A 155 8.04 -0.74 -25.29
N GLY A 156 7.04 0.11 -25.10
CA GLY A 156 5.65 -0.18 -25.43
C GLY A 156 5.03 -1.30 -24.58
N VAL A 157 5.54 -1.51 -23.35
CA VAL A 157 5.04 -2.55 -22.43
C VAL A 157 4.46 -1.87 -21.17
N PRO A 158 3.24 -1.30 -21.23
CA PRO A 158 2.68 -0.51 -20.15
C PRO A 158 2.43 -1.32 -18.85
N SER A 159 2.26 -2.64 -18.96
CA SER A 159 2.07 -3.53 -17.81
C SER A 159 3.33 -3.71 -16.94
N LEU A 160 4.52 -3.39 -17.46
CA LEU A 160 5.79 -3.64 -16.77
C LEU A 160 5.86 -2.90 -15.41
N LEU A 161 5.38 -1.66 -15.36
CA LEU A 161 5.31 -0.89 -14.12
C LEU A 161 4.46 -1.62 -13.07
N TRP A 162 3.26 -2.03 -13.47
CA TRP A 162 2.30 -2.66 -12.55
C TRP A 162 2.77 -4.01 -12.06
N VAL A 163 3.36 -4.82 -12.95
CA VAL A 163 3.98 -6.08 -12.58
C VAL A 163 5.11 -5.87 -11.57
N SER A 164 5.95 -4.86 -11.77
CA SER A 164 7.04 -4.56 -10.83
C SER A 164 6.53 -4.19 -9.44
N LEU A 165 5.45 -3.40 -9.35
CA LEU A 165 4.83 -3.03 -8.07
C LEU A 165 4.19 -4.23 -7.37
N VAL A 166 3.51 -5.11 -8.12
CA VAL A 166 2.96 -6.37 -7.58
C VAL A 166 4.08 -7.25 -7.04
N VAL A 167 5.16 -7.44 -7.79
CA VAL A 167 6.30 -8.26 -7.36
C VAL A 167 6.92 -7.70 -6.08
N VAL A 168 7.18 -6.39 -6.01
CA VAL A 168 7.70 -5.75 -4.79
C VAL A 168 6.74 -5.96 -3.62
N GLY A 169 5.43 -5.79 -3.83
CA GLY A 169 4.42 -6.02 -2.81
C GLY A 169 4.40 -7.45 -2.27
N LEU A 170 4.45 -8.43 -3.16
CA LEU A 170 4.49 -9.84 -2.79
C LEU A 170 5.78 -10.24 -2.07
N VAL A 171 6.92 -9.72 -2.52
CA VAL A 171 8.22 -9.93 -1.84
C VAL A 171 8.17 -9.35 -0.42
N CYS A 172 7.65 -8.14 -0.24
CA CYS A 172 7.49 -7.55 1.10
C CYS A 172 6.53 -8.36 1.98
N ALA A 173 5.40 -8.82 1.41
CA ALA A 173 4.45 -9.68 2.15
C ALA A 173 5.08 -11.02 2.56
N ALA A 174 5.86 -11.63 1.67
CA ALA A 174 6.60 -12.87 1.94
C ALA A 174 7.67 -12.66 3.03
N ALA A 175 8.40 -11.55 2.99
CA ALA A 175 9.38 -11.19 4.02
C ALA A 175 8.72 -11.01 5.40
N LEU A 176 7.59 -10.28 5.47
CA LEU A 176 6.82 -10.12 6.70
C LEU A 176 6.28 -11.46 7.22
N PHE A 177 5.81 -12.32 6.31
CA PHE A 177 5.36 -13.66 6.67
C PHE A 177 6.49 -14.52 7.23
N ALA A 178 7.69 -14.46 6.64
CA ALA A 178 8.88 -15.15 7.14
C ALA A 178 9.30 -14.63 8.52
N LEU A 179 9.34 -13.31 8.73
CA LEU A 179 9.62 -12.68 10.02
C LEU A 179 8.61 -13.10 11.10
N ARG A 180 7.33 -13.18 10.73
CA ARG A 180 6.29 -13.68 11.63
C ARG A 180 6.52 -15.15 11.99
N ARG A 181 6.84 -16.02 11.00
CA ARG A 181 7.16 -17.44 11.25
C ARG A 181 8.37 -17.61 12.15
N ALA A 182 9.35 -16.73 12.05
CA ALA A 182 10.53 -16.71 12.91
C ALA A 182 10.22 -16.19 14.34
N GLY A 183 8.98 -15.80 14.64
CA GLY A 183 8.57 -15.28 15.95
C GLY A 183 9.10 -13.88 16.27
N LEU A 184 9.75 -13.21 15.30
CA LEU A 184 10.38 -11.91 15.53
C LEU A 184 9.35 -10.78 15.74
N LEU A 185 8.16 -10.91 15.13
CA LEU A 185 7.06 -9.94 15.29
C LEU A 185 6.25 -10.14 16.58
N ASP A 186 6.37 -11.30 17.22
CA ASP A 186 5.60 -11.65 18.43
C ASP A 186 6.43 -11.52 19.72
N ARG A 187 7.76 -11.33 19.64
CA ARG A 187 8.67 -11.23 20.80
C ARG A 187 8.31 -10.09 21.78
N GLY A 188 7.70 -9.01 21.33
CA GLY A 188 7.23 -7.92 22.19
C GLY A 188 5.96 -8.25 23.01
N ARG A 189 5.36 -9.43 22.83
CA ARG A 189 4.16 -9.86 23.58
C ARG A 189 4.49 -10.54 24.92
N GLU A 190 5.68 -11.11 25.04
CA GLU A 190 6.06 -11.91 26.25
C GLU A 190 6.56 -11.05 27.41
N VAL A 191 6.85 -9.75 27.17
CA VAL A 191 7.42 -8.85 28.21
C VAL A 191 6.34 -8.15 29.05
N ALA A 192 5.05 -8.43 28.83
CA ALA A 192 3.96 -7.91 29.65
C ALA A 192 3.26 -9.01 30.46
N PRO A 193 3.93 -9.65 31.44
CA PRO A 193 3.22 -10.36 32.50
C PRO A 193 3.32 -9.60 33.82
N ALA A 194 2.19 -9.46 34.49
CA ALA A 194 2.08 -9.27 35.93
C ALA A 194 2.51 -7.91 36.52
N ALA A 195 1.89 -6.84 36.08
CA ALA A 195 1.75 -5.64 36.92
C ALA A 195 0.25 -5.32 37.12
N ARG A 196 -0.53 -6.33 37.51
CA ARG A 196 -1.88 -6.18 38.09
C ARG A 196 -2.03 -7.25 39.18
N ALA A 197 -1.46 -6.96 40.31
CA ALA A 197 -1.88 -7.46 41.61
C ALA A 197 -2.04 -6.25 42.53
#